data_ff55b4bab70da1ad6a8b36492c231df2
#
_entry.id   ff55b4bab70da1ad6a8b36492c231df2
#
_cell.length_a   1.000
_cell.length_b   1.000
_cell.length_c   1.000
_cell.angle_alpha   90.00
_cell.angle_beta   90.00
_cell.angle_gamma   90.00
#
_symmetry.space_group_name_H-M   'P 1'
#
loop_
_entity.id
_entity.type
_entity.pdbx_description
1 polymer ?
#
loop_
_entity_poly.entity_id
_entity_poly.type
_entity_poly.pdbx_seq_one_letter_code
_entity_poly.pdbx_strand_id
1 'polypeptide(L)'
;TNVNATAEASEGVESAGVGFGTKLSYQNFTLVASGFVGSGMGLGGQHSEGALDVVGTPWTSYGGYLQATADLGGGTNVGYSYGGNWKQQTAFEATTTAIAEINYQDMHSGMIWHNINDSFRIIAEGGFVEQHFQMGSSSEDVFGGVGGFFFW
;
A
#
# COMPACT_ATOMS: atom_id res chain seq x y z
N THR A 1 3.49 -32.77 29.65
CA THR A 1 4.01 -31.46 30.10
C THR A 1 3.00 -30.41 29.67
N ASN A 2 2.13 -30.00 30.60
CA ASN A 2 1.15 -28.95 30.37
C ASN A 2 1.89 -27.62 30.39
N VAL A 3 1.98 -26.98 29.22
CA VAL A 3 2.38 -25.58 29.12
C VAL A 3 1.12 -24.78 29.47
N ASN A 4 1.02 -24.31 30.70
CA ASN A 4 0.05 -23.28 31.06
C ASN A 4 0.46 -22.00 30.31
N ALA A 5 -0.16 -21.74 29.16
CA ALA A 5 -0.17 -20.43 28.60
C ALA A 5 -1.03 -19.55 29.53
N THR A 6 -0.39 -18.83 30.43
CA THR A 6 -1.01 -17.69 31.10
C THR A 6 -1.37 -16.72 29.99
N ALA A 7 -2.66 -16.56 29.72
CA ALA A 7 -3.14 -15.46 28.90
C ALA A 7 -2.75 -14.17 29.63
N GLU A 8 -1.69 -13.54 29.18
CA GLU A 8 -1.38 -12.19 29.60
C GLU A 8 -2.55 -11.31 29.16
N ALA A 9 -3.05 -10.52 30.09
CA ALA A 9 -4.10 -9.57 29.80
C ALA A 9 -3.61 -8.69 28.65
N SER A 10 -4.31 -8.70 27.52
CA SER A 10 -4.00 -7.83 26.39
C SER A 10 -4.17 -6.38 26.86
N GLU A 11 -3.08 -5.70 27.12
CA GLU A 11 -3.11 -4.25 27.30
C GLU A 11 -3.59 -3.66 25.96
N GLY A 12 -4.64 -2.84 26.02
CA GLY A 12 -5.15 -2.16 24.84
C GLY A 12 -4.08 -1.21 24.31
N VAL A 13 -3.74 -1.35 23.03
CA VAL A 13 -2.82 -0.42 22.37
C VAL A 13 -3.64 0.64 21.67
N GLU A 14 -3.36 1.90 21.98
CA GLU A 14 -3.96 3.02 21.29
C GLU A 14 -3.32 3.21 19.91
N SER A 15 -4.17 3.38 18.89
CA SER A 15 -3.73 3.73 17.55
C SER A 15 -4.28 5.10 17.15
N ALA A 16 -3.44 5.90 16.50
CA ALA A 16 -3.84 7.22 16.00
C ALA A 16 -3.10 7.55 14.71
N GLY A 17 -3.78 8.26 13.82
CA GLY A 17 -3.18 8.69 12.58
C GLY A 17 -3.98 9.76 11.87
N VAL A 18 -3.37 10.35 10.86
CA VAL A 18 -3.98 11.35 9.98
C VAL A 18 -3.69 11.00 8.53
N GLY A 19 -4.69 11.19 7.68
CA GLY A 19 -4.57 11.03 6.24
C GLY A 19 -5.09 12.26 5.51
N PHE A 20 -4.61 12.47 4.31
CA PHE A 20 -5.08 13.50 3.40
C PHE A 20 -5.18 12.96 1.99
N GLY A 21 -5.99 13.61 1.16
CA GLY A 21 -6.10 13.27 -0.26
C GLY A 21 -6.54 14.47 -1.06
N THR A 22 -6.14 14.49 -2.33
CA THR A 22 -6.53 15.53 -3.29
C THR A 22 -6.71 14.93 -4.67
N LYS A 23 -7.58 15.57 -5.46
CA LYS A 23 -7.77 15.27 -6.87
C LYS A 23 -7.79 16.60 -7.65
N LEU A 24 -6.95 16.67 -8.66
CA LEU A 24 -6.88 17.80 -9.58
C LEU A 24 -7.21 17.30 -10.99
N SER A 25 -8.06 18.01 -11.69
CA SER A 25 -8.39 17.71 -13.09
C SER A 25 -8.22 18.96 -13.94
N TYR A 26 -7.53 18.80 -15.05
CA TYR A 26 -7.33 19.86 -16.02
C TYR A 26 -7.39 19.29 -17.43
N GLN A 27 -8.35 19.75 -18.23
CA GLN A 27 -8.62 19.23 -19.57
C GLN A 27 -8.83 17.70 -19.55
N ASN A 28 -7.97 16.96 -20.23
CA ASN A 28 -7.98 15.51 -20.31
C ASN A 28 -7.07 14.81 -19.27
N PHE A 29 -6.44 15.58 -18.37
CA PHE A 29 -5.57 15.02 -17.32
C PHE A 29 -6.24 15.05 -15.95
N THR A 30 -6.02 14.01 -15.19
CA THR A 30 -6.38 13.94 -13.76
C THR A 30 -5.20 13.45 -12.95
N LEU A 31 -4.92 14.15 -11.86
CA LEU A 31 -3.93 13.79 -10.86
C LEU A 31 -4.65 13.52 -9.53
N VAL A 32 -4.36 12.38 -8.93
CA VAL A 32 -4.82 12.01 -7.58
C VAL A 32 -3.60 11.81 -6.71
N ALA A 33 -3.62 12.39 -5.52
CA ALA A 33 -2.58 12.17 -4.51
C ALA A 33 -3.23 11.94 -3.15
N SER A 34 -2.68 11.02 -2.37
CA SER A 34 -3.06 10.81 -0.98
C SER A 34 -1.85 10.43 -0.15
N GLY A 35 -1.96 10.62 1.16
CA GLY A 35 -0.92 10.23 2.09
C GLY A 35 -1.48 10.07 3.49
N PHE A 36 -0.74 9.36 4.32
CA PHE A 36 -1.07 9.15 5.72
C PHE A 36 0.18 9.03 6.59
N VAL A 37 0.01 9.26 7.87
CA VAL A 37 0.98 8.95 8.91
C VAL A 37 0.21 8.55 10.17
N GLY A 38 0.70 7.54 10.89
CA GLY A 38 0.06 7.11 12.13
C GLY A 38 0.87 6.09 12.90
N SER A 39 0.48 5.89 14.15
CA SER A 39 1.06 4.90 15.06
C SER A 39 0.03 3.83 15.39
N GLY A 40 0.43 2.57 15.38
CA GLY A 40 -0.44 1.43 15.69
C GLY A 40 -1.60 1.21 14.71
N MET A 41 -1.55 1.79 13.53
CA MET A 41 -2.65 1.71 12.56
C MET A 41 -2.69 0.39 11.78
N GLY A 42 -1.64 -0.41 11.87
CA GLY A 42 -1.45 -1.49 10.91
C GLY A 42 -1.19 -0.94 9.51
N LEU A 43 -0.83 -1.81 8.61
CA LEU A 43 -0.65 -1.41 7.22
C LEU A 43 -1.94 -1.80 6.48
N GLY A 44 -2.86 -0.86 6.40
CA GLY A 44 -4.20 -1.06 5.83
C GLY A 44 -4.16 -1.70 4.46
N GLY A 45 -4.33 -3.02 4.42
CA GLY A 45 -4.65 -3.77 3.22
C GLY A 45 -3.52 -4.10 2.25
N GLN A 46 -2.33 -3.52 2.38
CA GLN A 46 -1.22 -3.77 1.45
C GLN A 46 -0.04 -4.56 2.05
N HIS A 47 0.03 -4.65 3.37
CA HIS A 47 1.02 -5.48 4.05
C HIS A 47 0.32 -6.49 4.95
N SER A 48 0.84 -7.70 4.99
CA SER A 48 0.38 -8.78 5.87
C SER A 48 0.83 -8.60 7.33
N GLU A 49 1.59 -7.56 7.61
CA GLU A 49 2.15 -7.29 8.93
C GLU A 49 1.16 -6.55 9.83
N GLY A 50 1.21 -6.86 11.13
CA GLY A 50 0.36 -6.26 12.14
C GLY A 50 0.67 -4.78 12.41
N ALA A 51 0.02 -4.25 13.43
CA ALA A 51 0.19 -2.87 13.88
C ALA A 51 1.32 -2.71 14.92
N LEU A 52 1.82 -3.83 15.45
CA LEU A 52 2.73 -3.90 16.60
C LEU A 52 3.93 -4.76 16.26
N ASP A 53 5.07 -4.42 16.85
CA ASP A 53 6.24 -5.29 16.85
C ASP A 53 6.03 -6.54 17.73
N VAL A 54 7.02 -7.43 17.75
CA VAL A 54 6.94 -8.71 18.49
C VAL A 54 6.86 -8.55 20.01
N VAL A 55 7.14 -7.37 20.56
CA VAL A 55 7.01 -7.05 21.97
C VAL A 55 5.80 -6.16 22.28
N GLY A 56 4.94 -5.93 21.29
CA GLY A 56 3.70 -5.17 21.46
C GLY A 56 3.84 -3.65 21.36
N THR A 57 4.97 -3.15 20.86
CA THR A 57 5.17 -1.70 20.64
C THR A 57 4.55 -1.29 19.29
N PRO A 58 3.72 -0.23 19.27
CA PRO A 58 3.11 0.22 18.02
C PRO A 58 4.15 0.83 17.08
N TRP A 59 4.11 0.40 15.81
CA TRP A 59 4.90 1.03 14.76
C TRP A 59 4.34 2.38 14.36
N THR A 60 5.22 3.31 14.04
CA THR A 60 4.87 4.48 13.26
C THR A 60 5.03 4.15 11.78
N SER A 61 3.93 4.24 11.05
CA SER A 61 3.90 4.03 9.61
C SER A 61 3.44 5.29 8.89
N TYR A 62 3.95 5.49 7.68
CA TYR A 62 3.54 6.56 6.79
C TYR A 62 3.59 6.07 5.35
N GLY A 63 2.77 6.67 4.51
CA GLY A 63 2.70 6.26 3.12
C GLY A 63 2.07 7.31 2.26
N GLY A 64 2.15 7.07 0.96
CA GLY A 64 1.56 7.94 -0.04
C GLY A 64 1.25 7.20 -1.33
N TYR A 65 0.33 7.79 -2.08
CA TYR A 65 -0.13 7.32 -3.37
C TYR A 65 -0.25 8.51 -4.32
N LEU A 66 0.23 8.32 -5.53
CA LEU A 66 0.10 9.27 -6.63
C LEU A 66 -0.39 8.53 -7.87
N GLN A 67 -1.41 9.07 -8.53
CA GLN A 67 -1.89 8.54 -9.80
C GLN A 67 -2.09 9.69 -10.79
N ALA A 68 -1.55 9.53 -11.99
CA ALA A 68 -1.81 10.40 -13.12
C ALA A 68 -2.56 9.63 -14.20
N THR A 69 -3.63 10.20 -14.74
CA THR A 69 -4.41 9.62 -15.83
C THR A 69 -4.62 10.63 -16.94
N ALA A 70 -4.70 10.14 -18.18
CA ALA A 70 -5.01 10.95 -19.35
C ALA A 70 -6.10 10.29 -20.18
N ASP A 71 -7.11 11.08 -20.55
CA ASP A 71 -8.11 10.69 -21.54
C ASP A 71 -7.55 10.99 -22.94
N LEU A 72 -7.37 9.93 -23.72
CA LEU A 72 -6.86 10.01 -25.11
C LEU A 72 -7.97 10.24 -26.14
N GLY A 73 -9.22 10.32 -25.67
CA GLY A 73 -10.39 10.39 -26.52
C GLY A 73 -10.86 9.01 -27.01
N GLY A 74 -12.05 8.99 -27.62
CA GLY A 74 -12.63 7.76 -28.15
C GLY A 74 -12.89 6.67 -27.09
N GLY A 75 -13.04 7.05 -25.82
CA GLY A 75 -13.25 6.12 -24.72
C GLY A 75 -11.97 5.46 -24.16
N THR A 76 -10.80 5.84 -24.66
CA THR A 76 -9.51 5.28 -24.23
C THR A 76 -8.82 6.18 -23.23
N ASN A 77 -8.32 5.60 -22.15
CA ASN A 77 -7.55 6.29 -21.13
C ASN A 77 -6.28 5.51 -20.79
N VAL A 78 -5.28 6.22 -20.38
CA VAL A 78 -4.04 5.66 -19.83
C VAL A 78 -3.78 6.22 -18.45
N GLY A 79 -3.09 5.47 -17.63
CA GLY A 79 -2.72 5.89 -16.29
C GLY A 79 -1.41 5.30 -15.83
N TYR A 80 -0.81 5.99 -14.88
CA TYR A 80 0.32 5.52 -14.13
C TYR A 80 0.10 5.82 -12.66
N SER A 81 0.44 4.88 -11.80
CA SER A 81 0.38 5.06 -10.36
C SER A 81 1.68 4.66 -9.68
N TYR A 82 1.96 5.35 -8.61
CA TYR A 82 3.00 5.05 -7.65
C TYR A 82 2.41 5.09 -6.25
N GLY A 83 2.73 4.10 -5.43
CA GLY A 83 2.36 4.07 -4.01
C GLY A 83 3.48 3.48 -3.19
N GLY A 84 3.71 4.02 -2.00
CA GLY A 84 4.72 3.50 -1.09
C GLY A 84 4.27 3.61 0.36
N ASN A 85 4.72 2.63 1.15
CA ASN A 85 4.51 2.56 2.58
C ASN A 85 5.84 2.32 3.28
N TRP A 86 6.07 3.07 4.35
CA TRP A 86 7.27 3.01 5.18
C TRP A 86 6.88 2.74 6.62
N LYS A 87 7.68 1.94 7.28
CA LYS A 87 7.57 1.63 8.69
C LYS A 87 8.82 2.10 9.42
N GLN A 88 8.65 2.87 10.49
CA GLN A 88 9.75 3.27 11.34
C GLN A 88 10.04 2.14 12.34
N GLN A 89 11.31 1.75 12.43
CA GLN A 89 11.76 0.75 13.41
C GLN A 89 11.47 1.20 14.84
N THR A 90 11.01 0.27 15.66
CA THR A 90 10.91 0.50 17.10
C THR A 90 12.30 0.46 17.77
N ALA A 91 12.39 0.91 19.01
CA ALA A 91 13.64 0.83 19.76
C ALA A 91 14.10 -0.63 19.99
N PHE A 92 13.16 -1.57 20.10
CA PHE A 92 13.44 -2.99 20.21
C PHE A 92 14.03 -3.53 18.89
N GLU A 93 13.41 -3.24 17.77
CA GLU A 93 13.87 -3.70 16.45
C GLU A 93 15.26 -3.14 16.10
N ALA A 94 15.52 -1.88 16.44
CA ALA A 94 16.81 -1.23 16.19
C ALA A 94 17.99 -1.91 16.95
N THR A 95 17.69 -2.65 18.02
CA THR A 95 18.70 -3.37 18.82
C THR A 95 18.75 -4.88 18.52
N THR A 96 17.82 -5.39 17.72
CA THR A 96 17.67 -6.82 17.43
C THR A 96 18.13 -7.13 16.01
N THR A 97 19.22 -7.87 15.86
CA THR A 97 19.93 -8.07 14.59
C THR A 97 19.28 -9.06 13.62
N ALA A 98 18.13 -9.67 13.92
CA ALA A 98 17.59 -10.81 13.16
C ALA A 98 16.08 -10.71 12.86
N ILE A 99 15.57 -9.52 12.56
CA ILE A 99 14.16 -9.34 12.22
C ILE A 99 14.04 -9.19 10.70
N ALA A 100 13.46 -10.22 10.05
CA ALA A 100 13.20 -10.25 8.61
C ALA A 100 11.84 -9.59 8.29
N GLU A 101 11.60 -8.37 8.78
CA GLU A 101 10.37 -7.62 8.54
C GLU A 101 10.54 -6.63 7.40
N ILE A 102 9.44 -6.36 6.70
CA ILE A 102 9.39 -5.34 5.66
C ILE A 102 9.44 -3.96 6.32
N ASN A 103 10.44 -3.19 5.95
CA ASN A 103 10.66 -1.82 6.39
C ASN A 103 9.99 -0.80 5.45
N TYR A 104 10.00 -1.14 4.16
CA TYR A 104 9.51 -0.28 3.10
C TYR A 104 8.99 -1.14 1.95
N GLN A 105 7.88 -0.71 1.39
CA GLN A 105 7.36 -1.30 0.15
C GLN A 105 6.85 -0.20 -0.75
N ASP A 106 7.15 -0.31 -2.03
CA ASP A 106 6.55 0.53 -3.05
C ASP A 106 6.04 -0.29 -4.24
N MET A 107 5.14 0.32 -4.97
CA MET A 107 4.50 -0.26 -6.14
C MET A 107 4.42 0.78 -7.26
N HIS A 108 4.77 0.35 -8.44
CA HIS A 108 4.58 1.09 -9.68
C HIS A 108 3.62 0.32 -10.58
N SER A 109 2.61 0.99 -11.11
CA SER A 109 1.74 0.37 -12.11
C SER A 109 1.44 1.31 -13.28
N GLY A 110 1.38 0.72 -14.47
CA GLY A 110 0.88 1.36 -15.67
C GLY A 110 -0.43 0.69 -16.09
N MET A 111 -1.42 1.47 -16.50
CA MET A 111 -2.73 0.94 -16.88
C MET A 111 -3.25 1.61 -18.15
N ILE A 112 -4.01 0.85 -18.91
CA ILE A 112 -4.82 1.34 -20.02
C ILE A 112 -6.22 0.76 -19.92
N TRP A 113 -7.23 1.58 -20.16
CA TRP A 113 -8.59 1.08 -20.25
C TRP A 113 -9.33 1.73 -21.41
N HIS A 114 -10.29 0.97 -21.93
CA HIS A 114 -11.13 1.38 -23.05
C HIS A 114 -12.60 1.08 -22.75
N ASN A 115 -13.45 2.09 -22.85
CA ASN A 115 -14.90 1.95 -22.76
C ASN A 115 -15.43 1.49 -24.12
N ILE A 116 -15.85 0.23 -24.23
CA ILE A 116 -16.48 -0.31 -25.42
C ILE A 116 -17.84 0.35 -25.65
N ASN A 117 -18.56 0.58 -24.56
CA ASN A 117 -19.81 1.32 -24.49
C ASN A 117 -20.04 1.82 -23.06
N ASP A 118 -21.19 2.42 -22.77
CA ASP A 118 -21.53 2.98 -21.44
C ASP A 118 -21.61 1.91 -20.33
N SER A 119 -21.81 0.65 -20.73
CA SER A 119 -21.99 -0.46 -19.76
C SER A 119 -20.80 -1.41 -19.69
N PHE A 120 -19.81 -1.30 -20.57
CA PHE A 120 -18.69 -2.23 -20.57
C PHE A 120 -17.33 -1.55 -20.84
N ARG A 121 -16.37 -1.89 -19.99
CA ARG A 121 -14.97 -1.43 -20.05
C ARG A 121 -14.02 -2.62 -20.02
N ILE A 122 -12.98 -2.55 -20.81
CA ILE A 122 -11.81 -3.43 -20.72
C ILE A 122 -10.65 -2.65 -20.09
N ILE A 123 -9.88 -3.29 -19.22
CA ILE A 123 -8.66 -2.75 -18.62
C ILE A 123 -7.51 -3.74 -18.76
N ALA A 124 -6.32 -3.23 -18.99
CA ALA A 124 -5.07 -3.94 -18.81
C ALA A 124 -4.17 -3.14 -17.88
N GLU A 125 -3.51 -3.82 -16.97
CA GLU A 125 -2.60 -3.24 -15.98
C GLU A 125 -1.37 -4.11 -15.85
N GLY A 126 -0.21 -3.48 -15.58
CA GLY A 126 1.01 -4.17 -15.25
C GLY A 126 1.95 -3.26 -14.48
N GLY A 127 2.80 -3.86 -13.68
CA GLY A 127 3.70 -3.12 -12.82
C GLY A 127 4.63 -4.01 -12.03
N PHE A 128 5.29 -3.42 -11.06
CA PHE A 128 6.15 -4.13 -10.12
C PHE A 128 5.97 -3.60 -8.70
N VAL A 129 6.26 -4.46 -7.74
CA VAL A 129 6.30 -4.17 -6.32
C VAL A 129 7.71 -4.46 -5.83
N GLU A 130 8.31 -3.52 -5.13
CA GLU A 130 9.59 -3.71 -4.46
C GLU A 130 9.41 -3.69 -2.95
N GLN A 131 10.00 -4.66 -2.27
CA GLN A 131 9.97 -4.79 -0.81
C GLN A 131 11.38 -4.75 -0.27
N HIS A 132 11.61 -3.91 0.72
CA HIS A 132 12.88 -3.77 1.41
C HIS A 132 12.74 -4.26 2.85
N PHE A 133 13.61 -5.18 3.23
CA PHE A 133 13.62 -5.76 4.57
C PHE A 133 14.63 -5.04 5.48
N GLN A 134 14.37 -5.04 6.77
CA GLN A 134 15.24 -4.41 7.77
C GLN A 134 16.68 -4.94 7.74
N MET A 135 16.87 -6.19 7.32
CA MET A 135 18.20 -6.81 7.17
C MET A 135 18.98 -6.37 5.91
N GLY A 136 18.44 -5.43 5.14
CA GLY A 136 19.10 -4.87 3.96
C GLY A 136 18.94 -5.71 2.69
N SER A 137 18.12 -6.77 2.70
CA SER A 137 17.71 -7.48 1.50
C SER A 137 16.50 -6.80 0.85
N SER A 138 16.30 -7.02 -0.44
CA SER A 138 15.09 -6.61 -1.15
C SER A 138 14.56 -7.75 -1.99
N SER A 139 13.26 -7.70 -2.30
CA SER A 139 12.62 -8.55 -3.31
C SER A 139 11.79 -7.68 -4.25
N GLU A 140 11.70 -8.10 -5.49
CA GLU A 140 10.89 -7.48 -6.52
C GLU A 140 9.94 -8.52 -7.12
N ASP A 141 8.67 -8.16 -7.23
CA ASP A 141 7.64 -8.96 -7.88
C ASP A 141 7.02 -8.17 -9.03
N VAL A 142 6.87 -8.81 -10.19
CA VAL A 142 6.22 -8.24 -11.37
C VAL A 142 4.82 -8.82 -11.50
N PHE A 143 3.85 -7.96 -11.79
CA PHE A 143 2.48 -8.38 -11.99
C PHE A 143 1.91 -7.83 -13.29
N GLY A 144 0.84 -8.46 -13.79
CA GLY A 144 0.06 -7.97 -14.91
C GLY A 144 -1.27 -8.69 -15.00
N GLY A 145 -2.26 -8.00 -15.55
CA GLY A 145 -3.59 -8.55 -15.67
C GLY A 145 -4.44 -7.82 -16.72
N VAL A 146 -5.49 -8.50 -17.15
CA VAL A 146 -6.53 -7.95 -18.02
C VAL A 146 -7.88 -8.26 -17.38
N GLY A 147 -8.79 -7.30 -17.39
CA GLY A 147 -10.12 -7.46 -16.82
C GLY A 147 -11.20 -6.74 -17.61
N GLY A 148 -12.45 -7.11 -17.34
CA GLY A 148 -13.62 -6.43 -17.85
C GLY A 148 -14.55 -5.97 -16.73
N PHE A 149 -15.13 -4.79 -16.86
CA PHE A 149 -16.09 -4.22 -15.90
C PHE A 149 -17.42 -3.96 -16.58
N PHE A 150 -18.49 -4.42 -15.95
CA PHE A 150 -19.86 -4.13 -16.36
C PHE A 150 -20.47 -3.13 -15.38
N PHE A 151 -21.11 -2.10 -15.93
CA PHE A 151 -21.84 -1.06 -15.17
C PHE A 151 -23.33 -1.20 -15.51
N TRP A 152 -24.21 -1.21 -14.52
CA TRP A 152 -25.67 -1.28 -14.66
C TRP A 152 -26.37 -0.17 -13.89
#